data_563264e077e57c4554131eb57904b190
#
_entry.id   563264e077e57c4554131eb57904b190
#
_cell.length_a   1.000
_cell.length_b   1.000
_cell.length_c   1.000
_cell.angle_alpha   90.00
_cell.angle_beta   90.00
_cell.angle_gamma   90.00
#
_symmetry.space_group_name_H-M   'P 1'
#
loop_
_entity.id
_entity.type
_entity.pdbx_description
1 polymer ?
#
loop_
_entity_poly.entity_id
_entity_poly.type
_entity_poly.pdbx_seq_one_letter_code
_entity_poly.pdbx_strand_id
1 'polypeptide(L)'
;MPDPLLQIACLIHEPRLAEVCGQWLDGGRYQLEPIDPALDPVAVLDGRREAFDAVLLEQGALPPASYAGLLERGLLLPAVVIGEVTGRTEYHDAEVHLPPDQLEQLSYSLDAALSRVLRRGLLAGGPQGGGGETAIADRWKLANRLQGRLGYLGVYYKRDPQRFLRNLSDAEREELLRSLTRTYRDLLVSYFRDPAAANQALESFVNTAFFIDLPITRVVEIHVNLIDGFSKQLKLEGHKIDFLQDYRLALLDVMAHLCEMYRRSIPPDPPLAVTPTDRDVPPPAAAEPAAEPAAESLSTFSLLPPEVI
;
A
#
# COMPACT_ATOMS: atom_id res chain seq x y z
N MET A 1 -20.08 -4.99 10.72
CA MET A 1 -20.27 -3.54 10.83
C MET A 1 -19.78 -2.94 9.52
N PRO A 2 -20.48 -1.97 8.90
CA PRO A 2 -19.94 -1.27 7.75
C PRO A 2 -18.62 -0.63 8.15
N ASP A 3 -17.63 -0.66 7.24
CA ASP A 3 -16.36 0.04 7.47
C ASP A 3 -16.63 1.54 7.67
N PRO A 4 -15.92 2.21 8.60
CA PRO A 4 -16.15 3.63 8.85
C PRO A 4 -15.79 4.43 7.59
N LEU A 5 -16.65 5.39 7.23
CA LEU A 5 -16.41 6.33 6.13
C LEU A 5 -15.19 7.20 6.45
N LEU A 6 -14.28 7.28 5.49
CA LEU A 6 -13.10 8.14 5.54
C LEU A 6 -13.40 9.45 4.82
N GLN A 7 -13.13 10.57 5.48
CA GLN A 7 -13.40 11.91 4.94
C GLN A 7 -12.21 12.41 4.14
N ILE A 8 -12.44 12.75 2.88
CA ILE A 8 -11.40 13.19 1.95
C ILE A 8 -11.64 14.66 1.60
N ALA A 9 -10.70 15.52 1.96
CA ALA A 9 -10.72 16.91 1.50
C ALA A 9 -10.43 16.94 0.00
N CYS A 10 -11.33 17.51 -0.80
CA CYS A 10 -11.21 17.58 -2.24
C CYS A 10 -10.81 18.99 -2.68
N LEU A 11 -9.57 19.14 -3.15
CA LEU A 11 -8.97 20.35 -3.67
C LEU A 11 -8.82 20.23 -5.20
N ILE A 12 -9.95 20.10 -5.88
CA ILE A 12 -10.04 20.02 -7.34
C ILE A 12 -10.78 21.26 -7.83
N HIS A 13 -10.15 22.01 -8.71
CA HIS A 13 -10.71 23.26 -9.27
C HIS A 13 -11.63 23.00 -10.47
N GLU A 14 -11.34 21.92 -11.25
CA GLU A 14 -12.16 21.55 -12.38
C GLU A 14 -13.42 20.81 -11.91
N PRO A 15 -14.64 21.37 -12.09
CA PRO A 15 -15.88 20.77 -11.56
C PRO A 15 -16.18 19.38 -12.15
N ARG A 16 -15.86 19.18 -13.43
CA ARG A 16 -16.07 17.87 -14.10
C ARG A 16 -15.16 16.79 -13.53
N LEU A 17 -13.91 17.13 -13.26
CA LEU A 17 -12.96 16.21 -12.63
C LEU A 17 -13.41 15.82 -11.22
N ALA A 18 -13.86 16.80 -10.43
CA ALA A 18 -14.38 16.55 -9.09
C ALA A 18 -15.62 15.63 -9.11
N GLU A 19 -16.54 15.86 -10.06
CA GLU A 19 -17.72 15.01 -10.23
C GLU A 19 -17.36 13.58 -10.59
N VAL A 20 -16.46 13.36 -11.55
CA VAL A 20 -16.00 12.03 -11.96
C VAL A 20 -15.28 11.33 -10.81
N CYS A 21 -14.43 12.03 -10.05
CA CYS A 21 -13.82 11.46 -8.85
C CYS A 21 -14.86 11.02 -7.83
N GLY A 22 -15.92 11.80 -7.65
CA GLY A 22 -17.05 11.43 -6.80
C GLY A 22 -17.73 10.15 -7.26
N GLN A 23 -17.99 10.01 -8.55
CA GLN A 23 -18.60 8.80 -9.13
C GLN A 23 -17.75 7.55 -8.91
N TRP A 24 -16.40 7.64 -9.05
CA TRP A 24 -15.49 6.50 -8.82
C TRP A 24 -15.37 6.11 -7.34
N LEU A 25 -15.74 6.99 -6.42
CA LEU A 25 -15.71 6.72 -4.97
C LEU A 25 -17.11 6.43 -4.39
N ASP A 26 -18.15 6.57 -5.20
CA ASP A 26 -19.53 6.34 -4.75
C ASP A 26 -19.74 4.88 -4.29
N GLY A 27 -20.53 4.73 -3.21
CA GLY A 27 -20.81 3.42 -2.60
C GLY A 27 -19.61 2.77 -1.91
N GLY A 28 -18.42 3.41 -1.94
CA GLY A 28 -17.21 2.97 -1.26
C GLY A 28 -17.10 3.50 0.17
N ARG A 29 -15.90 3.31 0.76
CA ARG A 29 -15.58 3.79 2.12
C ARG A 29 -15.08 5.24 2.17
N TYR A 30 -15.00 5.93 1.04
CA TYR A 30 -14.48 7.27 0.92
C TYR A 30 -15.60 8.26 0.65
N GLN A 31 -15.61 9.36 1.39
CA GLN A 31 -16.53 10.47 1.18
C GLN A 31 -15.75 11.72 0.84
N LEU A 32 -15.98 12.25 -0.37
CA LEU A 32 -15.37 13.50 -0.80
C LEU A 32 -16.11 14.70 -0.19
N GLU A 33 -15.35 15.63 0.33
CA GLU A 33 -15.83 16.94 0.73
C GLU A 33 -15.11 18.02 -0.07
N PRO A 34 -15.80 18.70 -1.00
CA PRO A 34 -15.19 19.74 -1.80
C PRO A 34 -14.80 20.93 -0.93
N ILE A 35 -13.61 21.44 -1.13
CA ILE A 35 -13.12 22.69 -0.52
C ILE A 35 -13.31 23.79 -1.54
N ASP A 36 -13.92 24.91 -1.10
CA ASP A 36 -14.13 26.07 -1.96
C ASP A 36 -12.76 26.62 -2.43
N PRO A 37 -12.52 26.70 -3.76
CA PRO A 37 -11.28 27.23 -4.31
C PRO A 37 -10.97 28.70 -3.93
N ALA A 38 -11.97 29.45 -3.49
CA ALA A 38 -11.80 30.83 -3.02
C ALA A 38 -11.20 30.93 -1.61
N LEU A 39 -11.19 29.82 -0.86
CA LEU A 39 -10.67 29.78 0.50
C LEU A 39 -9.17 29.43 0.50
N ASP A 40 -8.45 29.91 1.52
CA ASP A 40 -7.09 29.47 1.77
C ASP A 40 -7.09 27.99 2.20
N PRO A 41 -6.53 27.07 1.38
CA PRO A 41 -6.54 25.63 1.67
C PRO A 41 -5.80 25.30 2.97
N VAL A 42 -4.76 26.07 3.33
CA VAL A 42 -4.01 25.90 4.57
C VAL A 42 -4.88 26.18 5.78
N ALA A 43 -5.62 27.31 5.74
CA ALA A 43 -6.51 27.70 6.83
C ALA A 43 -7.67 26.71 7.00
N VAL A 44 -8.24 26.19 5.90
CA VAL A 44 -9.34 25.21 5.94
C VAL A 44 -8.86 23.89 6.51
N LEU A 45 -7.72 23.35 6.03
CA LEU A 45 -7.15 22.10 6.52
C LEU A 45 -6.71 22.21 7.98
N ASP A 46 -6.19 23.38 8.41
CA ASP A 46 -5.80 23.61 9.81
C ASP A 46 -7.01 23.67 10.73
N GLY A 47 -8.02 24.45 10.36
CA GLY A 47 -9.24 24.59 11.16
C GLY A 47 -10.04 23.28 11.29
N ARG A 48 -9.87 22.34 10.37
CA ARG A 48 -10.61 21.08 10.29
C ARG A 48 -9.69 19.84 10.26
N ARG A 49 -8.48 19.96 10.78
CA ARG A 49 -7.44 18.89 10.73
C ARG A 49 -7.90 17.53 11.23
N GLU A 50 -8.85 17.49 12.17
CA GLU A 50 -9.35 16.24 12.73
C GLU A 50 -10.54 15.66 11.95
N ALA A 51 -11.11 16.43 11.03
CA ALA A 51 -12.23 16.00 10.20
C ALA A 51 -11.77 15.17 8.99
N PHE A 52 -10.60 15.52 8.43
CA PHE A 52 -10.11 14.89 7.21
C PHE A 52 -9.11 13.77 7.49
N ASP A 53 -9.22 12.69 6.72
CA ASP A 53 -8.36 11.50 6.77
C ASP A 53 -7.34 11.48 5.63
N ALA A 54 -7.67 12.11 4.50
CA ALA A 54 -6.79 12.27 3.34
C ALA A 54 -7.17 13.50 2.53
N VAL A 55 -6.35 13.83 1.55
CA VAL A 55 -6.56 14.93 0.61
C VAL A 55 -6.50 14.40 -0.81
N LEU A 56 -7.43 14.84 -1.65
CA LEU A 56 -7.42 14.65 -3.09
C LEU A 56 -7.14 16.00 -3.75
N LEU A 57 -6.06 16.08 -4.50
CA LEU A 57 -5.53 17.32 -5.08
C LEU A 57 -5.56 17.25 -6.61
N GLU A 58 -5.96 18.34 -7.26
CA GLU A 58 -5.61 18.57 -8.65
C GLU A 58 -4.18 19.15 -8.71
N GLN A 59 -3.38 18.70 -9.68
CA GLN A 59 -2.02 19.19 -9.87
C GLN A 59 -2.02 20.72 -10.05
N GLY A 60 -1.20 21.41 -9.27
CA GLY A 60 -1.15 22.87 -9.24
C GLY A 60 -2.27 23.55 -8.46
N ALA A 61 -3.18 22.82 -7.83
CA ALA A 61 -4.24 23.41 -6.99
C ALA A 61 -3.71 24.10 -5.73
N LEU A 62 -2.53 23.69 -5.26
CA LEU A 62 -1.88 24.34 -4.13
C LEU A 62 -0.88 25.40 -4.62
N PRO A 63 -1.04 26.67 -4.20
CA PRO A 63 -0.01 27.67 -4.41
C PRO A 63 1.34 27.22 -3.80
N PRO A 64 2.48 27.52 -4.42
CA PRO A 64 3.80 27.11 -3.90
C PRO A 64 4.08 27.52 -2.45
N ALA A 65 3.51 28.67 -2.02
CA ALA A 65 3.62 29.14 -0.64
C ALA A 65 2.84 28.30 0.38
N SER A 66 1.82 27.56 -0.06
CA SER A 66 0.96 26.74 0.82
C SER A 66 1.71 25.54 1.37
N TYR A 67 2.61 24.96 0.59
CA TYR A 67 3.38 23.80 1.04
C TYR A 67 4.17 24.06 2.33
N ALA A 68 4.89 25.18 2.41
CA ALA A 68 5.63 25.57 3.61
C ALA A 68 4.71 25.72 4.83
N GLY A 69 3.56 26.37 4.64
CA GLY A 69 2.56 26.56 5.71
C GLY A 69 1.94 25.24 6.18
N LEU A 70 1.68 24.30 5.28
CA LEU A 70 1.17 22.96 5.61
C LEU A 70 2.22 22.15 6.39
N LEU A 71 3.48 22.21 5.94
CA LEU A 71 4.60 21.53 6.59
C LEU A 71 4.85 22.07 8.01
N GLU A 72 4.91 23.41 8.17
CA GLU A 72 5.12 24.08 9.46
C GLU A 72 4.03 23.73 10.47
N ARG A 73 2.79 23.58 10.01
CA ARG A 73 1.63 23.24 10.86
C ARG A 73 1.43 21.74 11.04
N GLY A 74 2.28 20.90 10.44
CA GLY A 74 2.16 19.44 10.51
C GLY A 74 0.89 18.89 9.84
N LEU A 75 0.35 19.57 8.82
CA LEU A 75 -0.90 19.22 8.13
C LEU A 75 -0.68 18.29 6.93
N LEU A 76 0.32 17.41 7.00
CA LEU A 76 0.65 16.46 5.93
C LEU A 76 -0.24 15.22 6.01
N LEU A 77 -1.45 15.34 5.45
CA LEU A 77 -2.40 14.24 5.32
C LEU A 77 -1.97 13.27 4.18
N PRO A 78 -2.41 12.00 4.20
CA PRO A 78 -2.32 11.14 3.03
C PRO A 78 -2.89 11.85 1.80
N ALA A 79 -2.18 11.84 0.67
CA ALA A 79 -2.59 12.63 -0.48
C ALA A 79 -2.51 11.84 -1.79
N VAL A 80 -3.52 12.06 -2.64
CA VAL A 80 -3.51 11.66 -4.04
C VAL A 80 -3.55 12.91 -4.90
N VAL A 81 -2.59 13.05 -5.82
CA VAL A 81 -2.50 14.15 -6.76
C VAL A 81 -2.97 13.66 -8.12
N ILE A 82 -4.02 14.30 -8.66
CA ILE A 82 -4.50 14.02 -10.00
C ILE A 82 -3.83 14.98 -10.98
N GLY A 83 -3.07 14.43 -11.90
CA GLY A 83 -2.31 15.20 -12.88
C GLY A 83 -1.31 14.36 -13.64
N GLU A 84 -0.49 15.01 -14.46
CA GLU A 84 0.56 14.34 -15.20
C GLU A 84 1.66 13.81 -14.26
N VAL A 85 2.22 12.66 -14.60
CA VAL A 85 3.36 12.07 -13.88
C VAL A 85 4.65 12.79 -14.30
N THR A 86 5.01 13.81 -13.55
CA THR A 86 6.14 14.71 -13.86
C THR A 86 7.38 14.48 -12.99
N GLY A 87 7.31 13.60 -12.01
CA GLY A 87 8.38 13.40 -11.02
C GLY A 87 8.49 14.52 -9.98
N ARG A 88 7.60 15.52 -10.01
CA ARG A 88 7.57 16.63 -9.04
C ARG A 88 6.66 16.30 -7.88
N THR A 89 7.01 16.81 -6.70
CA THR A 89 6.18 16.75 -5.51
C THR A 89 5.30 17.99 -5.44
N GLU A 90 3.99 17.81 -5.30
CA GLU A 90 3.00 18.87 -5.20
C GLU A 90 2.64 19.19 -3.74
N TYR A 91 2.61 18.18 -2.88
CA TYR A 91 2.16 18.30 -1.50
C TYR A 91 3.17 17.75 -0.48
N HIS A 92 3.61 16.50 -0.61
CA HIS A 92 4.69 15.90 0.18
C HIS A 92 5.21 14.61 -0.47
N ASP A 93 6.38 14.18 -0.03
CA ASP A 93 7.13 13.02 -0.56
C ASP A 93 6.44 11.64 -0.40
N ALA A 94 5.29 11.58 0.29
CA ALA A 94 4.48 10.37 0.43
C ALA A 94 3.19 10.39 -0.41
N GLU A 95 2.98 11.44 -1.21
CA GLU A 95 1.83 11.54 -2.11
C GLU A 95 1.83 10.44 -3.18
N VAL A 96 0.67 10.15 -3.72
CA VAL A 96 0.47 9.21 -4.83
C VAL A 96 -0.03 10.00 -6.02
N HIS A 97 0.63 9.86 -7.16
CA HIS A 97 0.20 10.50 -8.41
C HIS A 97 -0.71 9.60 -9.22
N LEU A 98 -1.78 10.17 -9.77
CA LEU A 98 -2.76 9.48 -10.59
C LEU A 98 -3.08 10.32 -11.83
N PRO A 99 -2.80 9.84 -13.04
CA PRO A 99 -3.21 10.50 -14.27
C PRO A 99 -4.74 10.64 -14.37
N PRO A 100 -5.25 11.77 -14.94
CA PRO A 100 -6.70 12.00 -15.02
C PRO A 100 -7.46 11.04 -15.93
N ASP A 101 -6.75 10.33 -16.81
CA ASP A 101 -7.30 9.25 -17.66
C ASP A 101 -7.27 7.86 -17.02
N GLN A 102 -6.95 7.77 -15.71
CA GLN A 102 -6.78 6.53 -14.94
C GLN A 102 -7.56 6.55 -13.62
N LEU A 103 -8.68 7.28 -13.57
CA LEU A 103 -9.45 7.50 -12.33
C LEU A 103 -10.10 6.24 -11.76
N GLU A 104 -10.24 5.16 -12.53
CA GLU A 104 -10.64 3.84 -12.07
C GLU A 104 -9.67 3.26 -11.02
N GLN A 105 -8.47 3.79 -10.92
CA GLN A 105 -7.48 3.45 -9.89
C GLN A 105 -7.57 4.34 -8.64
N LEU A 106 -8.46 5.35 -8.59
CA LEU A 106 -8.49 6.37 -7.55
C LEU A 106 -8.62 5.80 -6.13
N SER A 107 -9.54 4.86 -5.95
CA SER A 107 -9.75 4.25 -4.64
C SER A 107 -8.55 3.44 -4.15
N TYR A 108 -7.82 2.79 -5.05
CA TYR A 108 -6.58 2.07 -4.72
C TYR A 108 -5.43 3.03 -4.43
N SER A 109 -5.38 4.17 -5.14
CA SER A 109 -4.41 5.23 -4.88
C SER A 109 -4.60 5.87 -3.50
N LEU A 110 -5.86 6.05 -3.05
CA LEU A 110 -6.17 6.49 -1.69
C LEU A 110 -5.73 5.45 -0.66
N ASP A 111 -5.98 4.16 -0.89
CA ASP A 111 -5.50 3.08 -0.03
C ASP A 111 -3.97 3.10 0.10
N ALA A 112 -3.27 3.33 -1.01
CA ALA A 112 -1.83 3.43 -1.04
C ALA A 112 -1.31 4.65 -0.24
N ALA A 113 -1.91 5.82 -0.43
CA ALA A 113 -1.54 7.04 0.29
C ALA A 113 -1.73 6.88 1.82
N LEU A 114 -2.88 6.34 2.23
CA LEU A 114 -3.16 6.02 3.64
C LEU A 114 -2.13 5.06 4.23
N SER A 115 -1.84 3.97 3.52
CA SER A 115 -0.88 2.95 3.96
C SER A 115 0.54 3.49 4.09
N ARG A 116 0.95 4.41 3.18
CA ARG A 116 2.27 5.07 3.23
C ARG A 116 2.43 5.94 4.48
N VAL A 117 1.42 6.76 4.78
CA VAL A 117 1.46 7.67 5.93
C VAL A 117 1.42 6.89 7.24
N LEU A 118 0.58 5.86 7.34
CA LEU A 118 0.52 4.97 8.51
C LEU A 118 1.88 4.32 8.77
N ARG A 119 2.52 3.79 7.73
CA ARG A 119 3.84 3.16 7.85
C ARG A 119 4.91 4.15 8.31
N ARG A 120 4.94 5.37 7.74
CA ARG A 120 5.89 6.41 8.14
C ARG A 120 5.64 6.91 9.55
N GLY A 121 4.39 7.09 9.96
CA GLY A 121 4.02 7.51 11.30
C GLY A 121 4.47 6.53 12.38
N LEU A 122 4.43 5.22 12.09
CA LEU A 122 4.87 4.17 13.01
C LEU A 122 6.40 4.01 13.05
N LEU A 123 7.10 4.24 11.93
CA LEU A 123 8.56 4.18 11.88
C LEU A 123 9.22 5.44 12.43
N ALA A 124 8.53 6.59 12.40
CA ALA A 124 9.04 7.87 12.91
C ALA A 124 9.03 7.99 14.46
N GLY A 125 8.57 6.97 15.17
CA GLY A 125 8.72 6.87 16.65
C GLY A 125 10.15 6.73 17.14
N GLY A 126 11.16 6.80 16.26
CA GLY A 126 12.57 6.85 16.57
C GLY A 126 13.11 8.31 16.57
N PRO A 127 14.19 8.60 17.31
CA PRO A 127 14.72 9.95 17.55
C PRO A 127 15.40 10.63 16.35
N GLN A 128 15.20 10.19 15.11
CA GLN A 128 15.91 10.68 13.91
C GLN A 128 15.07 11.45 12.89
N GLY A 129 13.82 11.79 13.20
CA GLY A 129 13.00 12.62 12.32
C GLY A 129 13.18 14.11 12.66
N GLY A 130 13.80 14.90 11.77
CA GLY A 130 14.08 16.33 11.94
C GLY A 130 12.84 17.25 11.88
N GLY A 131 11.76 16.91 12.57
CA GLY A 131 10.59 17.75 12.80
C GLY A 131 10.47 18.06 14.27
N GLY A 132 10.10 19.32 14.63
CA GLY A 132 9.90 19.71 16.02
C GLY A 132 8.93 18.75 16.76
N GLU A 133 9.01 18.71 18.08
CA GLU A 133 8.21 17.81 18.95
C GLU A 133 6.70 17.84 18.65
N THR A 134 6.16 19.00 18.25
CA THR A 134 4.75 19.18 17.87
C THR A 134 4.40 18.47 16.59
N ALA A 135 5.24 18.52 15.55
CA ALA A 135 4.99 17.85 14.27
C ALA A 135 5.03 16.31 14.41
N ILE A 136 5.88 15.80 15.29
CA ILE A 136 5.96 14.37 15.61
C ILE A 136 4.68 13.93 16.34
N ALA A 137 4.22 14.71 17.32
CA ALA A 137 3.00 14.44 18.06
C ALA A 137 1.75 14.44 17.17
N ASP A 138 1.65 15.36 16.22
CA ASP A 138 0.50 15.46 15.33
C ASP A 138 0.49 14.33 14.27
N ARG A 139 1.63 13.93 13.76
CA ARG A 139 1.77 12.73 12.90
C ARG A 139 1.34 11.45 13.64
N TRP A 140 1.69 11.35 14.92
CA TRP A 140 1.31 10.21 15.73
C TRP A 140 -0.19 10.20 16.01
N LYS A 141 -0.82 11.35 16.29
CA LYS A 141 -2.28 11.48 16.44
C LYS A 141 -3.02 11.08 15.17
N LEU A 142 -2.54 11.54 14.00
CA LEU A 142 -3.12 11.17 12.71
C LEU A 142 -3.01 9.66 12.48
N ALA A 143 -1.82 9.07 12.68
CA ALA A 143 -1.62 7.64 12.52
C ALA A 143 -2.54 6.82 13.43
N ASN A 144 -2.67 7.21 14.70
CA ASN A 144 -3.58 6.54 15.65
C ASN A 144 -5.05 6.68 15.24
N ARG A 145 -5.48 7.84 14.77
CA ARG A 145 -6.86 8.05 14.30
C ARG A 145 -7.16 7.18 13.09
N LEU A 146 -6.27 7.17 12.10
CA LEU A 146 -6.39 6.32 10.92
C LEU A 146 -6.36 4.83 11.29
N GLN A 147 -5.49 4.43 12.20
CA GLN A 147 -5.41 3.06 12.71
C GLN A 147 -6.69 2.66 13.44
N GLY A 148 -7.29 3.55 14.23
CA GLY A 148 -8.58 3.33 14.88
C GLY A 148 -9.72 3.11 13.88
N ARG A 149 -9.72 3.82 12.75
CA ARG A 149 -10.72 3.70 11.68
C ARG A 149 -10.47 2.52 10.75
N LEU A 150 -9.23 2.27 10.35
CA LEU A 150 -8.84 1.20 9.42
C LEU A 150 -8.59 -0.14 10.10
N GLY A 151 -8.47 -0.14 11.43
CA GLY A 151 -8.03 -1.30 12.21
C GLY A 151 -6.53 -1.56 12.12
N TYR A 152 -6.06 -2.49 12.95
CA TYR A 152 -4.63 -2.85 13.05
C TYR A 152 -4.01 -3.25 11.69
N LEU A 153 -4.78 -3.92 10.83
CA LEU A 153 -4.32 -4.35 9.50
C LEU A 153 -4.04 -3.19 8.53
N GLY A 154 -4.54 -1.97 8.80
CA GLY A 154 -4.19 -0.80 7.99
C GLY A 154 -2.69 -0.52 7.95
N VAL A 155 -1.96 -0.88 8.99
CA VAL A 155 -0.49 -0.80 9.08
C VAL A 155 0.21 -1.75 8.09
N TYR A 156 -0.43 -2.87 7.77
CA TYR A 156 0.09 -3.94 6.90
C TYR A 156 -0.59 -3.95 5.53
N TYR A 157 -0.96 -2.78 4.99
CA TYR A 157 -1.65 -2.68 3.71
C TYR A 157 -2.95 -3.52 3.69
N LYS A 158 -3.91 -3.16 4.57
CA LYS A 158 -5.22 -3.83 4.57
C LYS A 158 -5.81 -3.78 3.17
N ARG A 159 -5.89 -4.94 2.53
CA ARG A 159 -6.53 -5.10 1.23
C ARG A 159 -7.98 -5.53 1.43
N ASP A 160 -8.88 -5.00 0.61
CA ASP A 160 -10.29 -5.39 0.61
C ASP A 160 -10.52 -6.52 -0.40
N PRO A 161 -10.85 -7.75 0.05
CA PRO A 161 -11.08 -8.86 -0.85
C PRO A 161 -12.22 -8.63 -1.85
N GLN A 162 -13.21 -7.79 -1.53
CA GLN A 162 -14.33 -7.50 -2.44
C GLN A 162 -13.86 -6.72 -3.68
N ARG A 163 -12.77 -5.99 -3.54
CA ARG A 163 -12.15 -5.17 -4.58
C ARG A 163 -10.98 -5.86 -5.30
N PHE A 164 -10.77 -7.16 -5.05
CA PHE A 164 -9.78 -7.92 -5.79
C PHE A 164 -10.24 -8.15 -7.22
N LEU A 165 -9.29 -8.13 -8.15
CA LEU A 165 -9.54 -8.27 -9.59
C LEU A 165 -10.48 -9.45 -9.93
N ARG A 166 -10.36 -10.56 -9.22
CA ARG A 166 -11.19 -11.76 -9.39
C ARG A 166 -12.66 -11.56 -9.03
N ASN A 167 -12.97 -10.56 -8.20
CA ASN A 167 -14.31 -10.29 -7.67
C ASN A 167 -15.01 -9.13 -8.38
N LEU A 168 -14.31 -8.41 -9.26
CA LEU A 168 -14.87 -7.35 -10.09
C LEU A 168 -15.70 -7.94 -11.22
N SER A 169 -16.70 -7.18 -11.69
CA SER A 169 -17.42 -7.51 -12.92
C SER A 169 -16.46 -7.55 -14.12
N ASP A 170 -16.86 -8.22 -15.20
CA ASP A 170 -16.00 -8.32 -16.39
C ASP A 170 -15.67 -6.95 -16.99
N ALA A 171 -16.63 -6.02 -16.98
CA ALA A 171 -16.45 -4.66 -17.49
C ALA A 171 -15.45 -3.86 -16.64
N GLU A 172 -15.61 -3.86 -15.30
CA GLU A 172 -14.70 -3.18 -14.38
C GLU A 172 -13.30 -3.78 -14.45
N ARG A 173 -13.21 -5.10 -14.53
CA ARG A 173 -11.94 -5.82 -14.66
C ARG A 173 -11.20 -5.43 -15.94
N GLU A 174 -11.90 -5.37 -17.07
CA GLU A 174 -11.29 -5.00 -18.34
C GLU A 174 -10.83 -3.54 -18.34
N GLU A 175 -11.64 -2.63 -17.81
CA GLU A 175 -11.31 -1.22 -17.69
C GLU A 175 -10.09 -0.99 -16.79
N LEU A 176 -10.06 -1.63 -15.62
CA LEU A 176 -8.94 -1.54 -14.69
C LEU A 176 -7.65 -2.14 -15.28
N LEU A 177 -7.72 -3.28 -15.98
CA LEU A 177 -6.55 -3.87 -16.63
C LEU A 177 -6.04 -2.98 -17.79
N ARG A 178 -6.94 -2.33 -18.51
CA ARG A 178 -6.59 -1.37 -19.56
C ARG A 178 -5.87 -0.15 -18.96
N SER A 179 -6.37 0.36 -17.85
CA SER A 179 -5.77 1.45 -17.10
C SER A 179 -4.37 1.07 -16.58
N LEU A 180 -4.24 -0.07 -15.92
CA LEU A 180 -2.93 -0.56 -15.46
C LEU A 180 -1.93 -0.73 -16.61
N THR A 181 -2.41 -1.15 -17.78
CA THR A 181 -1.55 -1.26 -18.97
C THR A 181 -1.05 0.12 -19.41
N ARG A 182 -1.87 1.17 -19.29
CA ARG A 182 -1.45 2.56 -19.54
C ARG A 182 -0.40 3.01 -18.53
N THR A 183 -0.65 2.82 -17.23
CA THR A 183 0.33 3.15 -16.18
C THR A 183 1.67 2.44 -16.42
N TYR A 184 1.64 1.16 -16.79
CA TYR A 184 2.86 0.40 -17.08
C TYR A 184 3.57 0.92 -18.34
N ARG A 185 2.82 1.34 -19.36
CA ARG A 185 3.39 1.98 -20.56
C ARG A 185 4.09 3.29 -20.21
N ASP A 186 3.48 4.12 -19.35
CA ASP A 186 4.07 5.38 -18.90
C ASP A 186 5.35 5.13 -18.12
N LEU A 187 5.38 4.11 -17.28
CA LEU A 187 6.60 3.61 -16.63
C LEU A 187 7.68 3.26 -17.66
N LEU A 188 7.37 2.45 -18.66
CA LEU A 188 8.37 2.07 -19.69
C LEU A 188 8.88 3.26 -20.48
N VAL A 189 8.01 4.20 -20.86
CA VAL A 189 8.39 5.40 -21.63
C VAL A 189 9.32 6.32 -20.83
N SER A 190 9.10 6.45 -19.53
CA SER A 190 9.90 7.32 -18.66
C SER A 190 11.15 6.64 -18.09
N TYR A 191 11.22 5.30 -18.07
CA TYR A 191 12.17 4.50 -17.29
C TYR A 191 13.64 4.93 -17.44
N PHE A 192 14.10 5.16 -18.65
CA PHE A 192 15.48 5.59 -18.94
C PHE A 192 15.61 7.10 -19.22
N ARG A 193 14.52 7.85 -19.29
CA ARG A 193 14.50 9.25 -19.66
C ARG A 193 14.34 10.19 -18.47
N ASP A 194 13.47 9.82 -17.55
CA ASP A 194 13.12 10.61 -16.38
C ASP A 194 12.94 9.68 -15.16
N PRO A 195 14.00 9.49 -14.36
CA PRO A 195 13.93 8.61 -13.20
C PRO A 195 12.86 9.00 -12.18
N ALA A 196 12.55 10.29 -12.04
CA ALA A 196 11.55 10.75 -11.08
C ALA A 196 10.13 10.40 -11.55
N ALA A 197 9.80 10.67 -12.82
CA ALA A 197 8.53 10.25 -13.41
C ALA A 197 8.41 8.73 -13.46
N ALA A 198 9.50 8.00 -13.77
CA ALA A 198 9.53 6.55 -13.76
C ALA A 198 9.20 5.98 -12.38
N ASN A 199 9.77 6.55 -11.31
CA ASN A 199 9.47 6.13 -9.94
C ASN A 199 8.02 6.39 -9.56
N GLN A 200 7.44 7.52 -9.94
CA GLN A 200 6.02 7.81 -9.70
C GLN A 200 5.11 6.80 -10.42
N ALA A 201 5.39 6.52 -11.71
CA ALA A 201 4.64 5.53 -12.48
C ALA A 201 4.81 4.10 -11.94
N LEU A 202 6.03 3.73 -11.54
CA LEU A 202 6.33 2.45 -10.89
C LEU A 202 5.49 2.29 -9.61
N GLU A 203 5.52 3.28 -8.75
CA GLU A 203 4.79 3.27 -7.50
C GLU A 203 3.27 3.21 -7.70
N SER A 204 2.74 3.97 -8.66
CA SER A 204 1.32 3.94 -9.01
C SER A 204 0.90 2.54 -9.48
N PHE A 205 1.64 1.96 -10.43
CA PHE A 205 1.37 0.61 -10.93
C PHE A 205 1.45 -0.44 -9.83
N VAL A 206 2.54 -0.45 -9.05
CA VAL A 206 2.77 -1.45 -7.99
C VAL A 206 1.71 -1.36 -6.89
N ASN A 207 1.32 -0.15 -6.49
CA ASN A 207 0.27 0.05 -5.50
C ASN A 207 -1.05 -0.55 -5.98
N THR A 208 -1.51 -0.15 -7.18
CA THR A 208 -2.77 -0.65 -7.72
C THR A 208 -2.73 -2.16 -7.90
N ALA A 209 -1.66 -2.70 -8.51
CA ALA A 209 -1.47 -4.14 -8.71
C ALA A 209 -1.53 -4.92 -7.39
N PHE A 210 -0.94 -4.39 -6.32
CA PHE A 210 -0.98 -5.00 -5.00
C PHE A 210 -2.39 -4.98 -4.40
N PHE A 211 -3.08 -3.83 -4.42
CA PHE A 211 -4.40 -3.71 -3.78
C PHE A 211 -5.50 -4.50 -4.50
N ILE A 212 -5.40 -4.67 -5.83
CA ILE A 212 -6.36 -5.50 -6.59
C ILE A 212 -6.02 -6.99 -6.58
N ASP A 213 -4.94 -7.39 -5.94
CA ASP A 213 -4.43 -8.78 -5.97
C ASP A 213 -4.14 -9.27 -7.40
N LEU A 214 -3.43 -8.43 -8.18
CA LEU A 214 -3.08 -8.76 -9.56
C LEU A 214 -2.14 -9.98 -9.60
N PRO A 215 -2.48 -11.05 -10.32
CA PRO A 215 -1.56 -12.18 -10.48
C PRO A 215 -0.22 -11.74 -11.09
N ILE A 216 0.88 -12.20 -10.53
CA ILE A 216 2.24 -11.88 -11.03
C ILE A 216 2.42 -12.26 -12.50
N THR A 217 1.81 -13.36 -12.92
CA THR A 217 1.81 -13.78 -14.33
C THR A 217 1.19 -12.74 -15.25
N ARG A 218 0.18 -12.00 -14.76
CA ARG A 218 -0.46 -10.93 -15.52
C ARG A 218 0.46 -9.69 -15.64
N VAL A 219 1.28 -9.41 -14.63
CA VAL A 219 2.30 -8.36 -14.71
C VAL A 219 3.30 -8.67 -15.82
N VAL A 220 3.79 -9.91 -15.86
CA VAL A 220 4.70 -10.38 -16.92
C VAL A 220 4.04 -10.29 -18.31
N GLU A 221 2.78 -10.69 -18.41
CA GLU A 221 2.02 -10.63 -19.67
C GLU A 221 1.86 -9.18 -20.18
N ILE A 222 1.51 -8.23 -19.30
CA ILE A 222 1.45 -6.80 -19.64
C ILE A 222 2.80 -6.32 -20.18
N HIS A 223 3.89 -6.64 -19.48
CA HIS A 223 5.24 -6.26 -19.91
C HIS A 223 5.57 -6.81 -21.30
N VAL A 224 5.42 -8.12 -21.50
CA VAL A 224 5.76 -8.77 -22.77
C VAL A 224 4.93 -8.21 -23.92
N ASN A 225 3.62 -8.02 -23.73
CA ASN A 225 2.73 -7.46 -24.75
C ASN A 225 3.11 -6.03 -25.15
N LEU A 226 3.51 -5.19 -24.18
CA LEU A 226 3.95 -3.83 -24.46
C LEU A 226 5.29 -3.80 -25.18
N ILE A 227 6.28 -4.62 -24.77
CA ILE A 227 7.58 -4.71 -25.47
C ILE A 227 7.41 -5.24 -26.89
N ASP A 228 6.54 -6.23 -27.11
CA ASP A 228 6.23 -6.72 -28.44
C ASP A 228 5.58 -5.63 -29.30
N GLY A 229 4.64 -4.86 -28.73
CA GLY A 229 4.03 -3.71 -29.38
C GLY A 229 5.07 -2.65 -29.79
N PHE A 230 5.95 -2.26 -28.86
CA PHE A 230 7.04 -1.30 -29.15
C PHE A 230 8.00 -1.84 -30.21
N SER A 231 8.36 -3.13 -30.13
CA SER A 231 9.21 -3.77 -31.14
C SER A 231 8.61 -3.71 -32.54
N LYS A 232 7.30 -3.98 -32.67
CA LYS A 232 6.59 -3.90 -33.96
C LYS A 232 6.56 -2.48 -34.48
N GLN A 233 6.24 -1.51 -33.64
CA GLN A 233 6.18 -0.10 -34.02
C GLN A 233 7.56 0.41 -34.48
N LEU A 234 8.62 0.18 -33.69
CA LEU A 234 9.97 0.63 -34.01
C LEU A 234 10.50 0.00 -35.30
N LYS A 235 10.20 -1.27 -35.55
CA LYS A 235 10.55 -1.94 -36.82
C LYS A 235 9.86 -1.29 -38.02
N LEU A 236 8.58 -0.93 -37.89
CA LEU A 236 7.84 -0.22 -38.94
C LEU A 236 8.45 1.17 -39.23
N GLU A 237 8.97 1.83 -38.22
CA GLU A 237 9.63 3.12 -38.31
C GLU A 237 11.12 3.01 -38.71
N GLY A 238 11.64 1.80 -38.91
CA GLY A 238 13.03 1.55 -39.33
C GLY A 238 14.08 1.75 -38.24
N HIS A 239 13.65 1.75 -36.97
CA HIS A 239 14.53 1.90 -35.81
C HIS A 239 15.13 0.55 -35.35
N LYS A 240 16.29 0.63 -34.68
CA LYS A 240 16.89 -0.53 -34.00
C LYS A 240 16.10 -0.87 -32.75
N ILE A 241 16.02 -2.16 -32.43
CA ILE A 241 15.23 -2.68 -31.31
C ILE A 241 16.07 -3.30 -30.19
N ASP A 242 17.41 -3.33 -30.35
CA ASP A 242 18.31 -4.03 -29.42
C ASP A 242 18.19 -3.50 -27.98
N PHE A 243 17.97 -2.19 -27.83
CA PHE A 243 17.81 -1.55 -26.53
C PHE A 243 16.53 -1.97 -25.79
N LEU A 244 15.54 -2.55 -26.48
CA LEU A 244 14.31 -3.02 -25.81
C LEU A 244 14.60 -4.16 -24.82
N GLN A 245 15.71 -4.87 -24.96
CA GLN A 245 16.10 -5.91 -24.01
C GLN A 245 16.42 -5.34 -22.63
N ASP A 246 16.84 -4.07 -22.54
CA ASP A 246 17.17 -3.44 -21.26
C ASP A 246 15.92 -3.13 -20.43
N TYR A 247 14.74 -3.09 -21.04
CA TYR A 247 13.47 -2.90 -20.32
C TYR A 247 13.09 -4.05 -19.40
N ARG A 248 13.80 -5.22 -19.50
CA ARG A 248 13.72 -6.26 -18.46
C ARG A 248 14.04 -5.72 -17.06
N LEU A 249 14.86 -4.66 -16.95
CA LEU A 249 15.16 -4.01 -15.67
C LEU A 249 13.90 -3.39 -15.06
N ALA A 250 13.05 -2.74 -15.86
CA ALA A 250 11.77 -2.22 -15.38
C ALA A 250 10.87 -3.32 -14.82
N LEU A 251 10.83 -4.50 -15.48
CA LEU A 251 10.09 -5.64 -14.95
C LEU A 251 10.68 -6.13 -13.61
N LEU A 252 12.00 -6.21 -13.50
CA LEU A 252 12.66 -6.62 -12.25
C LEU A 252 12.36 -5.65 -11.11
N ASP A 253 12.37 -4.33 -11.38
CA ASP A 253 12.01 -3.32 -10.38
C ASP A 253 10.56 -3.45 -9.93
N VAL A 254 9.62 -3.61 -10.86
CA VAL A 254 8.20 -3.86 -10.53
C VAL A 254 8.05 -5.11 -9.66
N MET A 255 8.73 -6.20 -10.03
CA MET A 255 8.67 -7.46 -9.28
C MET A 255 9.26 -7.31 -7.89
N ALA A 256 10.41 -6.62 -7.75
CA ALA A 256 11.05 -6.39 -6.47
C ALA A 256 10.15 -5.56 -5.53
N HIS A 257 9.53 -4.50 -6.04
CA HIS A 257 8.60 -3.68 -5.28
C HIS A 257 7.34 -4.45 -4.86
N LEU A 258 6.74 -5.24 -5.76
CA LEU A 258 5.60 -6.09 -5.44
C LEU A 258 5.95 -7.13 -4.38
N CYS A 259 7.09 -7.82 -4.53
CA CYS A 259 7.57 -8.77 -3.52
C CYS A 259 7.73 -8.12 -2.15
N GLU A 260 8.30 -6.92 -2.10
CA GLU A 260 8.47 -6.18 -0.85
C GLU A 260 7.12 -5.75 -0.24
N MET A 261 6.15 -5.33 -1.05
CA MET A 261 4.80 -5.02 -0.56
C MET A 261 4.11 -6.27 0.01
N TYR A 262 4.18 -7.40 -0.70
CA TYR A 262 3.63 -8.67 -0.20
C TYR A 262 4.33 -9.13 1.08
N ARG A 263 5.66 -9.05 1.14
CA ARG A 263 6.42 -9.37 2.35
C ARG A 263 5.97 -8.54 3.56
N ARG A 264 5.77 -7.24 3.35
CA ARG A 264 5.33 -6.31 4.41
C ARG A 264 3.86 -6.44 4.77
N SER A 265 3.05 -7.05 3.92
CA SER A 265 1.63 -7.28 4.19
C SER A 265 1.38 -8.48 5.10
N ILE A 266 2.40 -9.30 5.32
CA ILE A 266 2.34 -10.42 6.27
C ILE A 266 2.56 -9.84 7.67
N PRO A 267 1.58 -9.94 8.60
CA PRO A 267 1.78 -9.52 9.97
C PRO A 267 2.97 -10.27 10.58
N PRO A 268 3.81 -9.63 11.40
CA PRO A 268 4.76 -10.37 12.22
C PRO A 268 3.96 -11.38 13.05
N ASP A 269 4.47 -12.61 13.14
CA ASP A 269 3.86 -13.63 13.99
C ASP A 269 3.59 -13.01 15.36
N PRO A 270 2.37 -13.15 15.92
CA PRO A 270 2.14 -12.73 17.28
C PRO A 270 3.20 -13.46 18.14
N PRO A 271 3.86 -12.78 19.08
CA PRO A 271 4.79 -13.46 19.97
C PRO A 271 4.05 -14.69 20.48
N LEU A 272 4.63 -15.87 20.20
CA LEU A 272 4.05 -17.12 20.69
C LEU A 272 3.66 -16.85 22.13
N ALA A 273 2.36 -16.88 22.41
CA ALA A 273 1.90 -16.77 23.78
C ALA A 273 2.65 -17.88 24.49
N VAL A 274 3.66 -17.49 25.30
CA VAL A 274 4.33 -18.42 26.20
C VAL A 274 3.20 -18.86 27.10
N THR A 275 2.58 -19.98 26.76
CA THR A 275 1.69 -20.66 27.70
C THR A 275 2.51 -20.75 28.98
N PRO A 276 2.05 -20.20 30.09
CA PRO A 276 2.77 -20.36 31.33
C PRO A 276 2.99 -21.86 31.48
N THR A 277 4.22 -22.26 31.29
CA THR A 277 4.61 -23.65 31.54
C THR A 277 4.26 -23.86 33.01
N ASP A 278 3.47 -24.86 33.25
CA ASP A 278 2.97 -25.39 34.50
C ASP A 278 4.14 -25.67 35.50
N ARG A 279 4.86 -24.62 35.89
CA ARG A 279 5.99 -24.64 36.84
C ARG A 279 5.59 -24.20 38.24
N ASP A 280 4.32 -23.80 38.41
CA ASP A 280 3.76 -23.41 39.72
C ASP A 280 2.68 -24.42 40.23
N VAL A 281 2.76 -25.65 39.77
CA VAL A 281 2.05 -26.74 40.50
C VAL A 281 2.98 -27.12 41.65
N PRO A 282 2.62 -26.84 42.90
CA PRO A 282 3.39 -27.34 44.04
C PRO A 282 3.40 -28.88 44.00
N PRO A 283 4.54 -29.51 44.30
CA PRO A 283 4.65 -30.96 44.26
C PRO A 283 3.56 -31.57 45.16
N PRO A 284 2.89 -32.65 44.71
CA PRO A 284 1.93 -33.35 45.54
C PRO A 284 2.61 -33.84 46.82
N ALA A 285 1.96 -33.58 47.97
CA ALA A 285 2.40 -33.98 49.28
C ALA A 285 2.79 -35.46 49.27
N ALA A 286 3.95 -35.76 49.84
CA ALA A 286 4.50 -37.10 49.97
C ALA A 286 3.49 -38.04 50.63
N ALA A 287 2.99 -39.01 49.91
CA ALA A 287 2.29 -40.15 50.47
C ALA A 287 3.30 -41.15 51.03
N GLU A 288 3.05 -41.58 52.28
CA GLU A 288 3.84 -42.53 53.02
C GLU A 288 4.02 -43.86 52.31
N PRO A 289 5.08 -44.61 52.57
CA PRO A 289 5.38 -45.85 51.89
C PRO A 289 4.56 -47.02 52.42
N ALA A 290 3.77 -47.64 51.58
CA ALA A 290 3.18 -48.93 51.84
C ALA A 290 4.02 -50.05 51.21
N ALA A 291 4.24 -51.09 52.01
CA ALA A 291 5.08 -52.22 51.91
C ALA A 291 5.10 -52.99 50.58
N GLU A 292 6.29 -53.53 50.26
CA GLU A 292 6.51 -54.62 49.30
C GLU A 292 5.65 -55.87 49.59
N PRO A 293 5.36 -56.68 48.56
CA PRO A 293 6.03 -57.97 48.52
C PRO A 293 6.52 -58.46 47.18
N ALA A 294 7.73 -59.03 47.27
CA ALA A 294 8.28 -60.23 46.63
C ALA A 294 8.09 -60.48 45.10
N ALA A 295 9.23 -60.50 44.48
CA ALA A 295 9.78 -61.41 43.48
C ALA A 295 8.85 -62.36 42.70
N GLU A 296 8.96 -62.31 41.38
CA GLU A 296 9.23 -63.50 40.59
C GLU A 296 9.83 -63.16 39.23
N SER A 297 10.76 -63.94 38.88
CA SER A 297 11.77 -64.00 37.88
C SER A 297 11.28 -64.42 36.47
N LEU A 298 12.22 -64.32 35.54
CA LEU A 298 12.37 -65.04 34.25
C LEU A 298 11.64 -64.37 33.06
N SER A 299 12.19 -64.22 31.91
CA SER A 299 13.42 -64.57 31.24
C SER A 299 13.41 -64.00 29.83
N THR A 300 14.56 -63.58 29.40
CA THR A 300 15.19 -63.81 28.08
C THR A 300 14.39 -63.84 26.79
N PHE A 301 14.89 -63.13 25.84
CA PHE A 301 15.32 -63.43 24.45
C PHE A 301 15.13 -62.20 23.57
N SER A 302 16.13 -61.63 23.13
CA SER A 302 17.15 -61.95 22.11
C SER A 302 16.87 -61.23 20.76
N LEU A 303 17.75 -60.32 20.46
CA LEU A 303 18.54 -60.15 19.22
C LEU A 303 17.82 -60.31 17.85
N LEU A 304 17.92 -59.43 16.98
CA LEU A 304 18.88 -58.93 16.04
C LEU A 304 18.21 -58.27 14.81
N PRO A 305 18.97 -57.66 13.96
CA PRO A 305 18.61 -56.45 13.17
C PRO A 305 18.63 -56.78 11.65
N PRO A 306 19.16 -55.92 10.78
CA PRO A 306 18.50 -54.90 9.97
C PRO A 306 18.42 -55.35 8.50
N GLU A 307 17.96 -54.55 7.64
CA GLU A 307 18.40 -54.23 6.27
C GLU A 307 17.26 -53.69 5.41
N VAL A 308 17.55 -52.55 4.85
CA VAL A 308 17.74 -52.30 3.43
C VAL A 308 16.48 -52.45 2.53
N ILE A 309 15.90 -51.43 2.12
CA ILE A 309 16.04 -50.74 0.81
C ILE A 309 15.48 -49.35 0.93
#